data_827048136125e861c11bfb7a9a2adf25
#
_entry.id   827048136125e861c11bfb7a9a2adf25
#
_cell.length_a   1.000
_cell.length_b   1.000
_cell.length_c   1.000
_cell.angle_alpha   90.00
_cell.angle_beta   90.00
_cell.angle_gamma   90.00
#
_symmetry.space_group_name_H-M   'P 1'
#
loop_
_entity.id
_entity.type
_entity.pdbx_description
1 polymer ?
#
loop_
_entity_poly.entity_id
_entity_poly.type
_entity_poly.pdbx_seq_one_letter_code
_entity_poly.pdbx_strand_id
1 'polypeptide(L)'
;VGVATSVETAALLSKKALMRPLGSHNENERAASMEKLLEDGINEIGLGPQGMGGKYSVMGVHIENTARHPSTIGVAVNVGCWSHRRGHVIFDKDLNAVCDTHSTIDLNA
;
A
#
# COMPACT_ATOMS: atom_id res chain seq x y z
N VAL A 1 -5.73 -4.66 3.07
CA VAL A 1 -7.02 -5.35 3.21
C VAL A 1 -6.83 -6.81 2.86
N GLY A 2 -7.43 -7.72 3.63
CA GLY A 2 -7.50 -9.14 3.33
C GLY A 2 -8.94 -9.57 3.08
N VAL A 3 -9.18 -10.37 2.04
CA VAL A 3 -10.49 -10.92 1.70
C VAL A 3 -10.38 -12.43 1.52
N ALA A 4 -11.14 -13.20 2.31
CA ALA A 4 -11.02 -14.65 2.33
C ALA A 4 -12.32 -15.35 2.78
N THR A 5 -12.27 -16.68 2.86
CA THR A 5 -13.38 -17.50 3.34
C THR A 5 -13.62 -17.33 4.84
N SER A 6 -12.55 -17.14 5.64
CA SER A 6 -12.64 -17.02 7.10
C SER A 6 -11.98 -15.72 7.58
N VAL A 7 -12.36 -15.29 8.79
CA VAL A 7 -11.82 -14.08 9.43
C VAL A 7 -10.30 -14.25 9.70
N GLU A 8 -9.86 -15.40 10.12
CA GLU A 8 -8.44 -15.69 10.41
C GLU A 8 -7.60 -15.57 9.14
N THR A 9 -8.07 -16.15 8.04
CA THR A 9 -7.38 -16.06 6.75
C THR A 9 -7.40 -14.62 6.23
N ALA A 10 -8.51 -13.91 6.35
CA ALA A 10 -8.59 -12.51 5.97
C ALA A 10 -7.61 -11.64 6.78
N ALA A 11 -7.50 -11.88 8.09
CA ALA A 11 -6.54 -11.17 8.95
C ALA A 11 -5.09 -11.43 8.52
N LEU A 12 -4.73 -12.68 8.22
CA LEU A 12 -3.41 -13.03 7.70
C LEU A 12 -3.11 -12.35 6.36
N LEU A 13 -4.08 -12.37 5.44
CA LEU A 13 -3.93 -11.72 4.13
C LEU A 13 -3.82 -10.19 4.25
N SER A 14 -4.53 -9.57 5.20
CA SER A 14 -4.40 -8.13 5.43
C SER A 14 -2.99 -7.75 5.91
N LYS A 15 -2.36 -8.63 6.71
CA LYS A 15 -0.97 -8.48 7.13
C LYS A 15 -0.02 -8.64 5.95
N LYS A 16 -0.24 -9.64 5.10
CA LYS A 16 0.53 -9.85 3.87
C LYS A 16 0.43 -8.65 2.93
N ALA A 17 -0.76 -8.07 2.79
CA ALA A 17 -0.99 -6.88 1.98
C ALA A 17 -0.10 -5.69 2.40
N LEU A 18 0.12 -5.49 3.71
CA LEU A 18 1.01 -4.46 4.22
C LEU A 18 2.49 -4.66 3.83
N MET A 19 2.89 -5.90 3.51
CA MET A 19 4.28 -6.20 3.15
C MET A 19 4.57 -5.93 1.68
N ARG A 20 3.56 -5.70 0.86
CA ARG A 20 3.74 -5.38 -0.55
C ARG A 20 4.42 -4.03 -0.73
N PRO A 21 5.27 -3.87 -1.75
CA PRO A 21 5.86 -2.57 -2.09
C PRO A 21 4.79 -1.55 -2.45
N LEU A 22 4.97 -0.30 -2.00
CA LEU A 22 4.13 0.81 -2.43
C LEU A 22 4.17 0.96 -3.95
N GLY A 23 3.02 1.26 -4.55
CA GLY A 23 2.87 1.34 -6.00
C GLY A 23 2.70 0.00 -6.71
N SER A 24 2.77 -1.14 -5.98
CA SER A 24 2.39 -2.44 -6.55
C SER A 24 0.87 -2.59 -6.59
N HIS A 25 0.39 -3.33 -7.57
CA HIS A 25 -1.04 -3.60 -7.75
C HIS A 25 -1.33 -5.09 -7.66
N ASN A 26 -2.57 -5.43 -7.32
CA ASN A 26 -3.03 -6.80 -7.33
C ASN A 26 -3.09 -7.34 -8.77
N GLU A 27 -2.75 -8.61 -8.97
CA GLU A 27 -2.86 -9.27 -10.27
C GLU A 27 -4.30 -9.40 -10.76
N ASN A 28 -5.26 -9.41 -9.84
CA ASN A 28 -6.67 -9.39 -10.17
C ASN A 28 -7.12 -7.95 -10.45
N GLU A 29 -7.55 -7.67 -11.67
CA GLU A 29 -7.94 -6.34 -12.13
C GLU A 29 -9.04 -5.68 -11.27
N ARG A 30 -9.99 -6.47 -10.75
CA ARG A 30 -11.06 -5.93 -9.88
C ARG A 30 -10.50 -5.52 -8.54
N ALA A 31 -9.57 -6.30 -8.00
CA ALA A 31 -8.91 -5.97 -6.74
C ALA A 31 -7.99 -4.74 -6.93
N ALA A 32 -7.25 -4.66 -8.02
CA ALA A 32 -6.43 -3.51 -8.36
C ALA A 32 -7.26 -2.22 -8.52
N SER A 33 -8.41 -2.30 -9.20
CA SER A 33 -9.32 -1.17 -9.32
C SER A 33 -9.89 -0.72 -7.96
N MET A 34 -10.16 -1.67 -7.07
CA MET A 34 -10.61 -1.39 -5.71
C MET A 34 -9.50 -0.79 -4.86
N GLU A 35 -8.24 -1.24 -5.00
CA GLU A 35 -7.08 -0.62 -4.33
C GLU A 35 -7.03 0.87 -4.64
N LYS A 36 -7.12 1.21 -5.92
CA LYS A 36 -7.09 2.62 -6.36
C LYS A 36 -8.30 3.41 -5.87
N LEU A 37 -9.49 2.85 -5.98
CA LEU A 37 -10.71 3.51 -5.50
C LEU A 37 -10.63 3.85 -4.01
N LEU A 38 -10.14 2.91 -3.20
CA LEU A 38 -9.99 3.12 -1.77
C LEU A 38 -8.89 4.13 -1.45
N GLU A 39 -7.77 4.09 -2.16
CA GLU A 39 -6.68 5.06 -1.99
C GLU A 39 -7.16 6.48 -2.30
N ASP A 40 -7.80 6.67 -3.45
CA ASP A 40 -8.33 7.97 -3.87
C ASP A 40 -9.37 8.48 -2.85
N GLY A 41 -10.36 7.64 -2.47
CA GLY A 41 -11.40 8.01 -1.52
C GLY A 41 -10.87 8.34 -0.11
N ILE A 42 -9.87 7.61 0.39
CA ILE A 42 -9.25 7.93 1.68
C ILE A 42 -8.48 9.26 1.61
N ASN A 43 -7.80 9.52 0.50
CA ASN A 43 -7.07 10.76 0.31
C ASN A 43 -8.00 11.98 0.17
N GLU A 44 -9.20 11.82 -0.41
CA GLU A 44 -10.22 12.87 -0.47
C GLU A 44 -10.73 13.32 0.91
N ILE A 45 -10.61 12.48 1.94
CA ILE A 45 -10.99 12.85 3.32
C ILE A 45 -10.12 14.02 3.84
N GLY A 46 -8.89 14.15 3.35
CA GLY A 46 -8.03 15.30 3.65
C GLY A 46 -7.44 15.30 5.07
N LEU A 47 -7.41 14.14 5.74
CA LEU A 47 -6.81 14.02 7.09
C LEU A 47 -5.32 14.35 7.08
N GLY A 48 -4.62 13.91 6.04
CA GLY A 48 -3.19 14.08 5.90
C GLY A 48 -2.34 13.27 6.88
N PRO A 49 -1.01 13.37 6.78
CA PRO A 49 -0.10 12.70 7.70
C PRO A 49 -0.37 13.10 9.16
N GLN A 50 -0.52 12.12 10.04
CA GLN A 50 -0.78 12.31 11.47
C GLN A 50 -2.05 13.13 11.76
N GLY A 51 -2.99 13.23 10.82
CA GLY A 51 -4.18 14.07 10.98
C GLY A 51 -3.90 15.58 10.90
N MET A 52 -2.73 15.97 10.44
CA MET A 52 -2.31 17.37 10.36
C MET A 52 -2.81 18.10 9.11
N GLY A 53 -3.64 17.45 8.32
CA GLY A 53 -4.10 17.96 7.04
C GLY A 53 -3.10 17.69 5.92
N GLY A 54 -3.56 17.79 4.69
CA GLY A 54 -2.73 17.62 3.52
C GLY A 54 -3.35 16.71 2.47
N LYS A 55 -2.66 16.61 1.35
CA LYS A 55 -3.14 15.92 0.14
C LYS A 55 -3.15 14.39 0.28
N TYR A 56 -2.22 13.84 1.07
CA TYR A 56 -2.06 12.40 1.20
C TYR A 56 -2.34 11.95 2.64
N SER A 57 -3.43 11.21 2.83
CA SER A 57 -3.80 10.58 4.10
C SER A 57 -3.21 9.17 4.21
N VAL A 58 -3.05 8.48 3.06
CA VAL A 58 -2.41 7.16 2.96
C VAL A 58 -1.34 7.17 1.88
N MET A 59 -0.35 6.29 2.05
CA MET A 59 0.72 6.07 1.06
C MET A 59 0.30 5.09 -0.03
N GLY A 60 -0.70 4.27 0.23
CA GLY A 60 -1.23 3.27 -0.69
C GLY A 60 -2.22 2.36 0.01
N VAL A 61 -3.03 1.68 -0.78
CA VAL A 61 -3.97 0.64 -0.34
C VAL A 61 -3.66 -0.64 -1.09
N HIS A 62 -3.47 -1.73 -0.37
CA HIS A 62 -3.24 -3.04 -0.96
C HIS A 62 -4.32 -4.03 -0.51
N ILE A 63 -4.77 -4.87 -1.42
CA ILE A 63 -5.73 -5.94 -1.20
C ILE A 63 -5.07 -7.28 -1.52
N GLU A 64 -5.06 -8.19 -0.58
CA GLU A 64 -4.76 -9.60 -0.82
C GLU A 64 -6.06 -10.39 -0.70
N ASN A 65 -6.31 -11.24 -1.67
CA ASN A 65 -7.55 -12.00 -1.73
C ASN A 65 -7.32 -13.45 -2.10
N THR A 66 -8.18 -14.32 -1.60
CA THR A 66 -8.24 -15.73 -1.96
C THR A 66 -9.68 -16.16 -2.19
N ALA A 67 -9.89 -17.43 -2.52
CA ALA A 67 -11.24 -17.97 -2.69
C ALA A 67 -12.09 -17.72 -1.44
N ARG A 68 -13.37 -17.49 -1.65
CA ARG A 68 -14.36 -17.27 -0.60
C ARG A 68 -15.50 -18.29 -0.71
N HIS A 69 -16.17 -18.51 0.40
CA HIS A 69 -17.41 -19.28 0.40
C HIS A 69 -18.54 -18.45 -0.23
N PRO A 70 -19.49 -19.06 -0.96
CA PRO A 70 -20.62 -18.33 -1.56
C PRO A 70 -21.45 -17.52 -0.56
N SER A 71 -21.61 -18.01 0.68
CA SER A 71 -22.39 -17.38 1.74
C SER A 71 -21.58 -16.58 2.77
N THR A 72 -20.24 -16.60 2.69
CA THR A 72 -19.37 -15.95 3.69
C THR A 72 -18.22 -15.24 3.02
N ILE A 73 -18.00 -14.00 3.43
CA ILE A 73 -16.85 -13.22 3.03
C ILE A 73 -16.20 -12.69 4.30
N GLY A 74 -15.03 -13.23 4.65
CA GLY A 74 -14.18 -12.65 5.68
C GLY A 74 -13.43 -11.45 5.11
N VAL A 75 -13.55 -10.31 5.77
CA VAL A 75 -12.79 -9.10 5.43
C VAL A 75 -12.06 -8.62 6.66
N ALA A 76 -10.77 -8.34 6.50
CA ALA A 76 -9.96 -7.73 7.54
C ALA A 76 -9.18 -6.55 6.99
N VAL A 77 -9.03 -5.52 7.81
CA VAL A 77 -8.23 -4.35 7.51
C VAL A 77 -7.08 -4.27 8.49
N ASN A 78 -5.89 -4.06 7.97
CA ASN A 78 -4.70 -3.81 8.77
C ASN A 78 -4.09 -2.50 8.32
N VAL A 79 -3.79 -1.62 9.26
CA VAL A 79 -3.26 -0.29 8.97
C VAL A 79 -1.81 -0.23 9.44
N GLY A 80 -0.92 0.13 8.54
CA GLY A 80 0.44 0.53 8.86
C GLY A 80 0.51 2.04 9.09
N CYS A 81 1.53 2.48 9.77
CA CYS A 81 1.79 3.91 9.90
C CYS A 81 2.84 4.38 8.88
N TRP A 82 3.15 5.66 8.89
CA TRP A 82 4.17 6.28 8.03
C TRP A 82 5.59 5.72 8.24
N SER A 83 5.80 4.89 9.26
CA SER A 83 7.06 4.14 9.43
C SER A 83 7.33 3.11 8.34
N HIS A 84 6.32 2.74 7.54
CA HIS A 84 6.49 1.88 6.36
C HIS A 84 7.16 2.58 5.17
N ARG A 85 7.45 3.86 5.24
CA ARG A 85 8.19 4.57 4.20
C ARG A 85 9.56 3.94 4.04
N ARG A 86 9.94 3.71 2.80
CA ARG A 86 11.23 3.13 2.42
C ARG A 86 11.80 3.88 1.24
N GLY A 87 13.11 3.99 1.21
CA GLY A 87 13.86 4.47 0.07
C GLY A 87 15.13 3.66 -0.07
N HIS A 88 15.58 3.44 -1.30
CA HIS A 88 16.82 2.77 -1.60
C HIS A 88 17.66 3.66 -2.50
N VAL A 89 18.90 3.91 -2.08
CA VAL A 89 19.85 4.76 -2.78
C VAL A 89 21.14 3.98 -2.99
N ILE A 90 21.62 3.98 -4.21
CA ILE A 90 22.88 3.38 -4.59
C ILE A 90 23.90 4.51 -4.80
N PHE A 91 25.02 4.42 -4.11
CA PHE A 91 26.15 5.33 -4.33
C PHE A 91 27.25 4.61 -5.13
N ASP A 92 27.78 5.27 -6.14
CA ASP A 92 28.97 4.81 -6.81
C ASP A 92 30.24 5.22 -6.03
N LYS A 93 31.43 4.81 -6.54
CA LYS A 93 32.72 5.14 -5.92
C LYS A 93 33.05 6.64 -5.89
N ASP A 94 32.40 7.42 -6.74
CA ASP A 94 32.56 8.87 -6.85
C ASP A 94 31.46 9.63 -6.09
N LEU A 95 30.67 8.90 -5.27
CA LEU A 95 29.54 9.39 -4.46
C LEU A 95 28.35 9.94 -5.26
N ASN A 96 28.24 9.63 -6.55
CA ASN A 96 27.01 9.93 -7.26
C ASN A 96 25.89 9.02 -6.75
N ALA A 97 24.75 9.61 -6.48
CA ALA A 97 23.61 8.94 -5.89
C ALA A 97 22.52 8.63 -6.93
N VAL A 98 22.03 7.41 -6.93
CA VAL A 98 20.87 7.00 -7.72
C VAL A 98 19.80 6.45 -6.78
N CYS A 99 18.60 7.06 -6.82
CA CYS A 99 17.44 6.58 -6.09
C CYS A 99 16.59 5.70 -7.01
N ASP A 100 16.63 4.39 -6.81
CA ASP A 100 15.90 3.43 -7.66
C ASP A 100 14.43 3.28 -7.26
N THR A 101 14.08 3.65 -6.03
CA THR A 101 12.71 3.61 -5.53
C THR A 101 11.91 4.89 -5.82
N HIS A 102 12.58 5.98 -6.16
CA HIS A 102 11.98 7.29 -6.41
C HIS A 102 12.66 7.94 -7.63
N SER A 103 12.42 7.38 -8.80
CA SER A 103 13.10 7.74 -10.05
C SER A 103 12.93 9.20 -10.50
N THR A 104 12.01 9.93 -9.90
CA THR A 104 11.78 11.37 -10.18
C THR A 104 12.66 12.28 -9.32
N ILE A 105 13.44 11.74 -8.40
CA ILE A 105 14.30 12.52 -7.50
C ILE A 105 15.72 12.50 -8.03
N ASP A 106 16.26 13.68 -8.35
CA ASP A 106 17.69 13.87 -8.61
C ASP A 106 18.40 14.23 -7.29
N LEU A 107 19.21 13.31 -6.80
CA LEU A 107 19.96 13.47 -5.54
C LEU A 107 21.32 14.17 -5.75
N ASN A 108 21.73 14.41 -7.01
CA ASN A 108 23.00 15.04 -7.35
C ASN A 108 22.86 16.54 -7.70
N ALA A 109 21.62 17.03 -7.60
CA ALA A 109 21.31 18.43 -7.91
C ALA A 109 21.78 19.40 -6.80
#